data_775c6e30867b2a146a9ab278681475c2
#
_entry.id   775c6e30867b2a146a9ab278681475c2
#
_cell.length_a   1.000
_cell.length_b   1.000
_cell.length_c   1.000
_cell.angle_alpha   90.00
_cell.angle_beta   90.00
_cell.angle_gamma   90.00
#
_symmetry.space_group_name_H-M   'P 1'
#
loop_
_entity.id
_entity.type
_entity.pdbx_description
1 polymer ?
#
loop_
_entity_poly.entity_id
_entity_poly.type
_entity_poly.pdbx_seq_one_letter_code
_entity_poly.pdbx_strand_id
1 'polypeptide(L)'
;PLHEARIGGGFNTVDYFQTEGRFTHYNLFGGARRLDITASVGNLGASALNGAGIFRRVEADTTTTGDAADFLKPTWQASIELRQPAWLQRPRNALSIGAFAQRRAVPAVVIDRGYGGNLTYTRTLALRAPASLSYRFEVTRVEAGGPYFCVSFGVCDTLTIGALRSRQRLSPVLAQVQIDRSDQPLAPTRGYTARAELEHASAVTVSDYRYNRAYAEGALYARLGGKNSVLATHLRLGFVRPLGGSANLNAEVLHPRKRFYAGGSQSVRGYGENQLGPRILTLPAQYLVNSVTASGAPCDATSDAVRYCNPNFITDSAKNPVGDDKFTPRALGGTSLIEASVEYRFPIPILKNLGGALFIDGGAVGEKVLDPLGAGVKTLADLVRGTGAITPGFGVRYYSSVGPIRVDLGFNPSRAEDLAVVTEVIKNGRREIIPLDIPKRYSAMGSGGGVGGFLNRFTLHLSIGQAY
;
A
#
# COMPACT_ATOMS: atom_id res chain seq x y z
N PRO A 1 -0.04 -36.78 11.22
CA PRO A 1 -1.34 -36.67 10.53
C PRO A 1 -1.14 -36.31 9.07
N LEU A 2 -1.95 -36.91 8.18
CA LEU A 2 -1.91 -36.61 6.73
C LEU A 2 -2.65 -35.30 6.40
N HIS A 3 -3.46 -34.84 7.32
CA HIS A 3 -4.29 -33.64 7.14
C HIS A 3 -4.06 -32.68 8.29
N GLU A 4 -4.09 -31.41 7.99
CA GLU A 4 -4.05 -30.34 8.97
C GLU A 4 -5.05 -29.25 8.57
N ALA A 5 -5.85 -28.80 9.53
CA ALA A 5 -6.70 -27.62 9.36
C ALA A 5 -6.25 -26.55 10.36
N ARG A 6 -6.06 -25.34 9.89
CA ARG A 6 -5.71 -24.18 10.71
C ARG A 6 -6.72 -23.07 10.46
N ILE A 7 -7.09 -22.38 11.52
CA ILE A 7 -7.88 -21.15 11.46
C ILE A 7 -7.08 -20.10 12.20
N GLY A 8 -6.93 -18.96 11.57
CA GLY A 8 -6.25 -17.79 12.12
C GLY A 8 -7.16 -16.57 12.06
N GLY A 9 -6.92 -15.62 12.93
CA GLY A 9 -7.58 -14.32 12.90
C GLY A 9 -6.60 -13.24 13.28
N GLY A 10 -6.82 -12.03 12.79
CA GLY A 10 -5.98 -10.89 13.07
C GLY A 10 -6.78 -9.59 13.04
N PHE A 11 -6.15 -8.56 13.58
CA PHE A 11 -6.66 -7.20 13.55
C PHE A 11 -5.50 -6.23 13.30
N ASN A 12 -5.73 -5.29 12.40
CA ASN A 12 -4.86 -4.14 12.22
C ASN A 12 -5.69 -2.91 11.85
N THR A 13 -5.10 -1.73 11.89
CA THR A 13 -5.79 -0.47 11.60
C THR A 13 -6.02 -0.22 10.11
N VAL A 14 -5.54 -1.08 9.23
CA VAL A 14 -5.64 -0.96 7.76
C VAL A 14 -6.73 -1.89 7.21
N ASP A 15 -6.63 -3.19 7.52
CA ASP A 15 -7.54 -4.24 7.02
C ASP A 15 -8.62 -4.62 8.03
N TYR A 16 -8.64 -3.94 9.19
CA TYR A 16 -9.55 -4.19 10.32
C TYR A 16 -9.50 -5.65 10.77
N PHE A 17 -10.63 -6.31 10.96
CA PHE A 17 -10.65 -7.73 11.30
C PHE A 17 -10.48 -8.58 10.05
N GLN A 18 -9.61 -9.59 10.19
CA GLN A 18 -9.38 -10.59 9.15
C GLN A 18 -9.38 -11.99 9.74
N THR A 19 -9.79 -12.95 8.93
CA THR A 19 -9.73 -14.37 9.26
C THR A 19 -9.20 -15.16 8.08
N GLU A 20 -8.44 -16.21 8.37
CA GLU A 20 -7.90 -17.13 7.38
C GLU A 20 -8.16 -18.56 7.81
N GLY A 21 -8.65 -19.38 6.90
CA GLY A 21 -8.72 -20.83 7.03
C GLY A 21 -7.76 -21.49 6.04
N ARG A 22 -7.00 -22.47 6.51
CA ARG A 22 -6.10 -23.28 5.69
C ARG A 22 -6.32 -24.76 5.96
N PHE A 23 -6.51 -25.51 4.89
CA PHE A 23 -6.48 -26.97 4.91
C PHE A 23 -5.26 -27.47 4.13
N THR A 24 -4.48 -28.36 4.74
CA THR A 24 -3.29 -28.95 4.13
C THR A 24 -3.42 -30.47 4.13
N HIS A 25 -3.21 -31.09 2.96
CA HIS A 25 -3.02 -32.53 2.81
C HIS A 25 -1.57 -32.79 2.44
N TYR A 26 -0.83 -33.53 3.31
CA TYR A 26 0.64 -33.66 3.20
C TYR A 26 1.13 -34.73 2.23
N ASN A 27 0.28 -35.62 1.74
CA ASN A 27 0.69 -36.72 0.86
C ASN A 27 -0.39 -37.09 -0.15
N LEU A 28 -0.91 -36.09 -0.88
CA LEU A 28 -1.92 -36.28 -1.92
C LEU A 28 -1.33 -37.12 -3.07
N PHE A 29 -1.95 -38.24 -3.42
CA PHE A 29 -1.48 -39.17 -4.45
C PHE A 29 -0.06 -39.74 -4.22
N GLY A 30 0.43 -39.73 -2.99
CA GLY A 30 1.78 -40.22 -2.66
C GLY A 30 2.91 -39.25 -3.01
N GLY A 31 4.16 -39.66 -2.77
CA GLY A 31 5.35 -38.88 -3.14
C GLY A 31 5.52 -37.56 -2.34
N ALA A 32 4.93 -37.49 -1.15
CA ALA A 32 4.92 -36.28 -0.30
C ALA A 32 4.36 -35.02 -1.01
N ARG A 33 3.47 -35.20 -1.96
CA ARG A 33 2.77 -34.08 -2.63
C ARG A 33 1.87 -33.38 -1.63
N ARG A 34 2.04 -32.10 -1.52
CA ARG A 34 1.28 -31.28 -0.59
C ARG A 34 0.19 -30.49 -1.34
N LEU A 35 -1.05 -30.65 -0.91
CA LEU A 35 -2.16 -29.83 -1.35
C LEU A 35 -2.50 -28.82 -0.24
N ASP A 36 -2.47 -27.54 -0.55
CA ASP A 36 -2.93 -26.46 0.31
C ASP A 36 -4.19 -25.83 -0.27
N ILE A 37 -5.25 -25.70 0.53
CA ILE A 37 -6.44 -24.92 0.21
C ILE A 37 -6.51 -23.81 1.24
N THR A 38 -6.51 -22.57 0.80
CA THR A 38 -6.54 -21.40 1.69
C THR A 38 -7.70 -20.49 1.30
N ALA A 39 -8.42 -20.01 2.31
CA ALA A 39 -9.43 -18.99 2.14
C ALA A 39 -9.25 -17.93 3.23
N SER A 40 -9.27 -16.66 2.85
CA SER A 40 -9.19 -15.54 3.78
C SER A 40 -10.26 -14.50 3.46
N VAL A 41 -10.75 -13.86 4.52
CA VAL A 41 -11.67 -12.72 4.43
C VAL A 41 -11.13 -11.63 5.35
N GLY A 42 -11.02 -10.43 4.83
CA GLY A 42 -10.55 -9.26 5.56
C GLY A 42 -11.49 -8.08 5.41
N ASN A 43 -11.10 -6.96 5.97
CA ASN A 43 -11.86 -5.72 5.97
C ASN A 43 -13.22 -5.86 6.68
N LEU A 44 -13.30 -6.82 7.62
CA LEU A 44 -14.52 -7.06 8.40
C LEU A 44 -14.71 -5.94 9.44
N GLY A 45 -15.91 -5.39 9.51
CA GLY A 45 -16.22 -4.26 10.40
C GLY A 45 -15.69 -2.91 9.92
N ALA A 46 -15.08 -2.83 8.76
CA ALA A 46 -14.49 -1.60 8.21
C ALA A 46 -15.49 -0.43 8.17
N SER A 47 -16.73 -0.68 7.74
CA SER A 47 -17.78 0.36 7.67
C SER A 47 -18.15 0.94 9.04
N ALA A 48 -18.11 0.14 10.10
CA ALA A 48 -18.42 0.58 11.46
C ALA A 48 -17.25 1.29 12.14
N LEU A 49 -16.00 0.90 11.80
CA LEU A 49 -14.79 1.40 12.43
C LEU A 49 -14.17 2.59 11.70
N ASN A 50 -14.53 2.82 10.42
CA ASN A 50 -13.97 3.90 9.61
C ASN A 50 -14.27 5.28 10.21
N GLY A 51 -13.24 5.93 10.74
CA GLY A 51 -13.34 7.24 11.41
C GLY A 51 -13.90 7.19 12.84
N ALA A 52 -14.07 6.02 13.44
CA ALA A 52 -14.54 5.86 14.81
C ALA A 52 -13.36 5.86 15.80
N GLY A 53 -13.40 6.69 16.84
CA GLY A 53 -12.39 6.75 17.87
C GLY A 53 -10.97 7.01 17.33
N ILE A 54 -10.07 6.07 17.57
CA ILE A 54 -8.66 6.13 17.12
C ILE A 54 -8.47 5.74 15.65
N PHE A 55 -9.52 5.22 15.01
CA PHE A 55 -9.42 4.79 13.60
C PHE A 55 -9.53 5.99 12.68
N ARG A 56 -8.52 6.14 11.82
CA ARG A 56 -8.52 7.19 10.83
C ARG A 56 -9.56 6.91 9.76
N ARG A 57 -10.30 7.95 9.36
CA ARG A 57 -11.21 7.82 8.22
C ARG A 57 -10.42 7.59 6.94
N VAL A 58 -10.67 6.47 6.28
CA VAL A 58 -10.05 6.14 4.97
C VAL A 58 -10.73 6.90 3.84
N GLU A 59 -12.05 7.14 3.99
CA GLU A 59 -12.88 7.84 3.02
C GLU A 59 -13.62 9.00 3.68
N ALA A 60 -13.62 10.18 3.05
CA ALA A 60 -14.20 11.38 3.62
C ALA A 60 -15.74 11.36 3.64
N ASP A 61 -16.39 10.74 2.64
CA ASP A 61 -17.83 10.65 2.56
C ASP A 61 -18.28 9.35 1.87
N THR A 62 -19.18 8.61 2.53
CA THR A 62 -19.72 7.35 2.02
C THR A 62 -21.04 7.53 1.27
N THR A 63 -21.62 8.74 1.27
CA THR A 63 -23.00 8.94 0.84
C THR A 63 -23.14 9.36 -0.62
N THR A 64 -22.10 9.91 -1.25
CA THR A 64 -22.25 10.61 -2.53
C THR A 64 -21.61 9.95 -3.74
N THR A 65 -20.67 9.03 -3.55
CA THR A 65 -20.10 8.27 -4.68
C THR A 65 -19.96 6.81 -4.27
N GLY A 66 -20.50 5.88 -5.06
CA GLY A 66 -20.45 4.44 -4.81
C GLY A 66 -19.04 3.87 -4.61
N ASP A 67 -18.01 4.65 -4.86
CA ASP A 67 -16.60 4.26 -4.78
C ASP A 67 -16.03 4.22 -3.36
N ALA A 68 -16.41 5.16 -2.52
CA ALA A 68 -15.96 5.21 -1.13
C ALA A 68 -16.43 3.98 -0.35
N ALA A 69 -17.69 3.58 -0.55
CA ALA A 69 -18.25 2.39 0.06
C ALA A 69 -17.56 1.10 -0.42
N ASP A 70 -16.99 1.10 -1.61
CA ASP A 70 -16.33 -0.10 -2.16
C ASP A 70 -15.01 -0.43 -1.47
N PHE A 71 -14.26 0.56 -0.95
CA PHE A 71 -13.07 0.33 -0.14
C PHE A 71 -13.37 -0.31 1.22
N LEU A 72 -14.57 -0.08 1.75
CA LEU A 72 -15.00 -0.61 3.04
C LEU A 72 -15.67 -1.99 2.95
N LYS A 73 -15.93 -2.49 1.73
CA LYS A 73 -16.46 -3.83 1.53
C LYS A 73 -15.44 -4.90 1.88
N PRO A 74 -15.89 -6.09 2.34
CA PRO A 74 -14.98 -7.19 2.63
C PRO A 74 -14.06 -7.53 1.46
N THR A 75 -12.81 -7.75 1.77
CA THR A 75 -11.81 -8.35 0.89
C THR A 75 -11.85 -9.86 1.06
N TRP A 76 -11.48 -10.61 0.04
CA TRP A 76 -11.40 -12.05 0.13
C TRP A 76 -10.38 -12.62 -0.84
N GLN A 77 -9.81 -13.75 -0.48
CA GLN A 77 -8.94 -14.54 -1.33
C GLN A 77 -9.22 -16.01 -1.11
N ALA A 78 -9.31 -16.77 -2.19
CA ALA A 78 -9.36 -18.22 -2.18
C ALA A 78 -8.27 -18.75 -3.09
N SER A 79 -7.57 -19.79 -2.66
CA SER A 79 -6.52 -20.41 -3.45
C SER A 79 -6.42 -21.90 -3.18
N ILE A 80 -6.01 -22.63 -4.21
CA ILE A 80 -5.64 -24.04 -4.16
C ILE A 80 -4.25 -24.18 -4.79
N GLU A 81 -3.33 -24.85 -4.10
CA GLU A 81 -1.97 -25.05 -4.57
C GLU A 81 -1.54 -26.51 -4.34
N LEU A 82 -1.05 -27.15 -5.39
CA LEU A 82 -0.42 -28.44 -5.34
C LEU A 82 1.10 -28.28 -5.47
N ARG A 83 1.84 -28.71 -4.49
CA ARG A 83 3.30 -28.67 -4.45
C ARG A 83 3.89 -30.06 -4.57
N GLN A 84 4.75 -30.29 -5.57
CA GLN A 84 5.58 -31.47 -5.73
C GLN A 84 6.98 -31.17 -5.17
N PRO A 85 7.36 -31.74 -4.01
CA PRO A 85 8.73 -31.66 -3.51
C PRO A 85 9.66 -32.57 -4.32
N ALA A 86 10.96 -32.42 -4.13
CA ALA A 86 12.00 -33.18 -4.80
C ALA A 86 11.82 -33.25 -6.32
N TRP A 87 11.42 -32.16 -6.94
CA TRP A 87 11.18 -32.05 -8.38
C TRP A 87 12.42 -32.51 -9.18
N LEU A 88 12.22 -33.35 -10.16
CA LEU A 88 13.27 -34.01 -10.93
C LEU A 88 14.25 -34.81 -10.05
N GLN A 89 13.74 -35.45 -9.01
CA GLN A 89 14.51 -36.25 -8.03
C GLN A 89 15.59 -35.45 -7.27
N ARG A 90 15.48 -34.13 -7.23
CA ARG A 90 16.40 -33.24 -6.51
C ARG A 90 15.76 -32.73 -5.22
N PRO A 91 16.24 -33.11 -4.03
CA PRO A 91 15.59 -32.78 -2.74
C PRO A 91 15.42 -31.28 -2.46
N ARG A 92 16.30 -30.45 -3.05
CA ARG A 92 16.25 -28.98 -2.88
C ARG A 92 15.31 -28.26 -3.83
N ASN A 93 14.69 -28.99 -4.77
CA ASN A 93 13.81 -28.41 -5.77
C ASN A 93 12.36 -28.74 -5.45
N ALA A 94 11.46 -27.82 -5.74
CA ALA A 94 10.02 -28.06 -5.70
C ALA A 94 9.34 -27.37 -6.87
N LEU A 95 8.26 -27.93 -7.35
CA LEU A 95 7.37 -27.32 -8.32
C LEU A 95 5.99 -27.17 -7.69
N SER A 96 5.39 -25.99 -7.78
CA SER A 96 4.03 -25.72 -7.35
C SER A 96 3.18 -25.26 -8.53
N ILE A 97 1.97 -25.76 -8.61
CA ILE A 97 0.93 -25.25 -9.50
C ILE A 97 -0.29 -24.88 -8.68
N GLY A 98 -0.88 -23.75 -8.96
CA GLY A 98 -2.04 -23.28 -8.19
C GLY A 98 -3.03 -22.51 -9.03
N ALA A 99 -4.23 -22.34 -8.46
CA ALA A 99 -5.26 -21.45 -8.94
C ALA A 99 -5.75 -20.57 -7.79
N PHE A 100 -6.18 -19.37 -8.12
CA PHE A 100 -6.67 -18.42 -7.12
C PHE A 100 -7.78 -17.54 -7.67
N ALA A 101 -8.58 -17.02 -6.77
CA ALA A 101 -9.51 -15.94 -7.02
C ALA A 101 -9.48 -14.98 -5.82
N GLN A 102 -9.60 -13.67 -6.09
CA GLN A 102 -9.43 -12.67 -5.06
C GLN A 102 -10.21 -11.39 -5.34
N ARG A 103 -10.58 -10.70 -4.29
CA ARG A 103 -10.96 -9.30 -4.26
C ARG A 103 -10.08 -8.58 -3.22
N ARG A 104 -9.29 -7.64 -3.66
CA ARG A 104 -8.40 -6.85 -2.81
C ARG A 104 -8.82 -5.40 -2.81
N ALA A 105 -8.73 -4.78 -1.64
CA ALA A 105 -8.82 -3.34 -1.50
C ALA A 105 -7.57 -2.87 -0.76
N VAL A 106 -6.78 -2.02 -1.40
CA VAL A 106 -5.66 -1.33 -0.77
C VAL A 106 -6.11 0.10 -0.55
N PRO A 107 -6.28 0.54 0.71
CA PRO A 107 -6.83 1.85 1.03
C PRO A 107 -6.14 2.98 0.28
N ALA A 108 -6.93 3.88 -0.31
CA ALA A 108 -6.50 5.03 -1.12
C ALA A 108 -5.67 4.67 -2.38
N VAL A 109 -5.49 3.38 -2.72
CA VAL A 109 -4.66 2.92 -3.83
C VAL A 109 -5.45 2.20 -4.90
N VAL A 110 -6.03 1.03 -4.59
CA VAL A 110 -6.70 0.19 -5.59
C VAL A 110 -7.74 -0.75 -4.97
N ILE A 111 -8.82 -0.93 -5.68
CA ILE A 111 -9.75 -2.05 -5.49
C ILE A 111 -9.69 -2.87 -6.77
N ASP A 112 -9.31 -4.13 -6.67
CA ASP A 112 -9.29 -5.01 -7.82
C ASP A 112 -9.82 -6.40 -7.51
N ARG A 113 -10.42 -7.00 -8.53
CA ARG A 113 -10.88 -8.38 -8.51
C ARG A 113 -10.15 -9.13 -9.61
N GLY A 114 -9.60 -10.29 -9.27
CA GLY A 114 -8.87 -11.09 -10.22
C GLY A 114 -8.96 -12.58 -9.91
N TYR A 115 -8.74 -13.38 -10.94
CA TYR A 115 -8.60 -14.83 -10.84
C TYR A 115 -7.55 -15.33 -11.82
N GLY A 116 -6.96 -16.46 -11.53
CA GLY A 116 -5.93 -16.98 -12.39
C GLY A 116 -5.24 -18.21 -11.84
N GLY A 117 -4.08 -18.50 -12.41
CA GLY A 117 -3.21 -19.58 -11.99
C GLY A 117 -1.77 -19.15 -11.86
N ASN A 118 -1.00 -19.94 -11.18
CA ASN A 118 0.44 -19.74 -11.01
C ASN A 118 1.20 -21.07 -11.14
N LEU A 119 2.39 -20.95 -11.69
CA LEU A 119 3.39 -22.03 -11.75
C LEU A 119 4.66 -21.49 -11.11
N THR A 120 5.16 -22.19 -10.08
CA THR A 120 6.33 -21.73 -9.33
C THR A 120 7.34 -22.85 -9.19
N TYR A 121 8.54 -22.62 -9.69
CA TYR A 121 9.70 -23.46 -9.41
C TYR A 121 10.49 -22.82 -8.25
N THR A 122 10.76 -23.63 -7.20
CA THR A 122 11.52 -23.18 -6.03
C THR A 122 12.76 -24.07 -5.87
N ARG A 123 13.90 -23.45 -5.62
CA ARG A 123 15.15 -24.12 -5.25
C ARG A 123 15.69 -23.55 -3.95
N THR A 124 15.94 -24.41 -2.98
CA THR A 124 16.60 -24.04 -1.74
C THR A 124 18.11 -23.96 -1.98
N LEU A 125 18.66 -22.75 -2.04
CA LEU A 125 20.09 -22.51 -2.29
C LEU A 125 20.93 -22.89 -1.07
N ALA A 126 20.46 -22.49 0.11
CA ALA A 126 21.07 -22.79 1.40
C ALA A 126 19.97 -22.91 2.47
N LEU A 127 20.33 -23.24 3.70
CA LEU A 127 19.39 -23.25 4.83
C LEU A 127 18.70 -21.90 4.96
N ARG A 128 17.35 -21.86 4.96
CA ARG A 128 16.52 -20.64 5.01
C ARG A 128 16.86 -19.62 3.89
N ALA A 129 17.25 -20.12 2.72
CA ALA A 129 17.57 -19.31 1.55
C ALA A 129 16.91 -19.88 0.27
N PRO A 130 15.58 -19.83 0.13
CA PRO A 130 14.89 -20.22 -1.09
C PRO A 130 15.08 -19.18 -2.20
N ALA A 131 15.23 -19.67 -3.44
CA ALA A 131 15.06 -18.88 -4.65
C ALA A 131 13.90 -19.46 -5.46
N SER A 132 13.11 -18.62 -6.12
CA SER A 132 11.97 -19.06 -6.92
C SER A 132 11.88 -18.32 -8.25
N LEU A 133 11.34 -19.01 -9.23
CA LEU A 133 10.90 -18.46 -10.50
C LEU A 133 9.42 -18.78 -10.64
N SER A 134 8.60 -17.76 -10.74
CA SER A 134 7.14 -17.89 -10.79
C SER A 134 6.59 -17.24 -12.06
N TYR A 135 5.69 -17.93 -12.73
CA TYR A 135 4.81 -17.34 -13.74
C TYR A 135 3.39 -17.27 -13.16
N ARG A 136 2.78 -16.09 -13.22
CA ARG A 136 1.42 -15.88 -12.74
C ARG A 136 0.57 -15.36 -13.89
N PHE A 137 -0.43 -16.12 -14.30
CA PHE A 137 -1.45 -15.65 -15.22
C PHE A 137 -2.66 -15.17 -14.41
N GLU A 138 -3.02 -13.92 -14.56
CA GLU A 138 -4.15 -13.32 -13.85
C GLU A 138 -5.00 -12.50 -14.81
N VAL A 139 -6.31 -12.72 -14.78
CA VAL A 139 -7.29 -11.83 -15.38
C VAL A 139 -7.82 -10.95 -14.25
N THR A 140 -7.54 -9.66 -14.31
CA THR A 140 -7.91 -8.69 -13.27
C THR A 140 -8.83 -7.62 -13.83
N ARG A 141 -9.63 -7.03 -12.94
CA ARG A 141 -10.49 -5.89 -13.22
C ARG A 141 -10.41 -4.92 -12.05
N VAL A 142 -10.11 -3.67 -12.33
CA VAL A 142 -10.14 -2.59 -11.33
C VAL A 142 -11.59 -2.21 -11.06
N GLU A 143 -12.01 -2.32 -9.79
CA GLU A 143 -13.31 -1.88 -9.30
C GLU A 143 -13.12 -0.51 -8.64
N ALA A 144 -13.39 0.56 -9.36
CA ALA A 144 -13.33 1.92 -8.83
C ALA A 144 -14.09 2.88 -9.74
N GLY A 145 -14.43 4.05 -9.23
CA GLY A 145 -15.08 5.10 -10.00
C GLY A 145 -14.17 5.85 -10.94
N GLY A 146 -14.77 6.72 -11.69
CA GLY A 146 -14.09 7.57 -12.66
C GLY A 146 -12.94 8.38 -12.06
N PRO A 147 -13.14 9.10 -10.95
CA PRO A 147 -12.09 9.89 -10.32
C PRO A 147 -10.83 9.10 -9.99
N TYR A 148 -11.00 7.84 -9.58
CA TYR A 148 -9.88 6.94 -9.30
C TYR A 148 -9.00 6.72 -10.55
N PHE A 149 -9.61 6.47 -11.71
CA PHE A 149 -8.86 6.27 -12.95
C PHE A 149 -8.13 7.52 -13.39
N CYS A 150 -8.79 8.67 -13.28
CA CYS A 150 -8.16 9.96 -13.60
C CYS A 150 -6.95 10.21 -12.71
N VAL A 151 -7.06 9.96 -11.41
CA VAL A 151 -5.99 10.14 -10.43
C VAL A 151 -4.88 9.09 -10.60
N SER A 152 -5.25 7.80 -10.61
CA SER A 152 -4.27 6.71 -10.53
C SER A 152 -3.62 6.37 -11.86
N PHE A 153 -4.30 6.61 -12.97
CA PHE A 153 -3.82 6.31 -14.32
C PHE A 153 -3.53 7.54 -15.16
N GLY A 154 -3.91 8.74 -14.68
CA GLY A 154 -3.80 9.98 -15.47
C GLY A 154 -4.79 10.03 -16.62
N VAL A 155 -5.84 9.22 -16.59
CA VAL A 155 -6.85 9.09 -17.65
C VAL A 155 -8.18 9.60 -17.14
N CYS A 156 -8.59 10.78 -17.58
CA CYS A 156 -9.84 11.44 -17.17
C CYS A 156 -10.95 11.27 -18.23
N ASP A 157 -10.62 10.78 -19.42
CA ASP A 157 -11.57 10.52 -20.50
C ASP A 157 -12.42 9.28 -20.20
N THR A 158 -13.74 9.42 -20.31
CA THR A 158 -14.71 8.38 -19.94
C THR A 158 -14.64 7.12 -20.83
N LEU A 159 -14.25 7.26 -22.10
CA LEU A 159 -14.11 6.13 -23.02
C LEU A 159 -12.90 5.28 -22.64
N THR A 160 -11.77 5.92 -22.37
CA THR A 160 -10.54 5.24 -21.94
C THR A 160 -10.71 4.64 -20.54
N ILE A 161 -11.39 5.33 -19.62
CA ILE A 161 -11.77 4.77 -18.32
C ILE A 161 -12.61 3.50 -18.49
N GLY A 162 -13.57 3.52 -19.42
CA GLY A 162 -14.38 2.34 -19.74
C GLY A 162 -13.53 1.15 -20.19
N ALA A 163 -12.53 1.39 -21.02
CA ALA A 163 -11.58 0.36 -21.45
C ALA A 163 -10.73 -0.16 -20.30
N LEU A 164 -10.21 0.71 -19.43
CA LEU A 164 -9.40 0.32 -18.26
C LEU A 164 -10.22 -0.43 -17.18
N ARG A 165 -11.51 -0.20 -17.09
CA ARG A 165 -12.44 -0.96 -16.26
C ARG A 165 -12.72 -2.37 -16.78
N SER A 166 -12.39 -2.66 -18.03
CA SER A 166 -12.57 -3.98 -18.60
C SER A 166 -11.61 -5.00 -17.97
N ARG A 167 -11.83 -6.27 -18.25
CA ARG A 167 -10.91 -7.33 -17.81
C ARG A 167 -9.60 -7.23 -18.56
N GLN A 168 -8.50 -7.17 -17.83
CA GLN A 168 -7.14 -7.06 -18.35
C GLN A 168 -6.28 -8.21 -17.83
N ARG A 169 -5.33 -8.66 -18.61
CA ARG A 169 -4.37 -9.69 -18.22
C ARG A 169 -3.16 -9.03 -17.56
N LEU A 170 -2.81 -9.52 -16.38
CA LEU A 170 -1.60 -9.15 -15.65
C LEU A 170 -0.80 -10.43 -15.40
N SER A 171 0.16 -10.70 -16.26
CA SER A 171 0.82 -12.01 -16.34
C SER A 171 2.34 -11.89 -16.28
N PRO A 172 2.91 -11.54 -15.11
CA PRO A 172 4.35 -11.43 -14.96
C PRO A 172 5.06 -12.76 -14.75
N VAL A 173 6.33 -12.78 -15.13
CA VAL A 173 7.35 -13.70 -14.61
C VAL A 173 8.10 -12.98 -13.48
N LEU A 174 8.21 -13.64 -12.33
CA LEU A 174 8.88 -13.14 -11.13
C LEU A 174 10.02 -14.07 -10.73
N ALA A 175 11.24 -13.54 -10.68
CA ALA A 175 12.38 -14.18 -10.05
C ALA A 175 12.57 -13.55 -8.66
N GLN A 176 12.66 -14.39 -7.63
CA GLN A 176 12.80 -13.95 -6.24
C GLN A 176 13.84 -14.78 -5.51
N VAL A 177 14.61 -14.13 -4.65
CA VAL A 177 15.45 -14.78 -3.64
C VAL A 177 15.15 -14.18 -2.29
N GLN A 178 15.09 -15.04 -1.27
CA GLN A 178 14.92 -14.62 0.12
C GLN A 178 15.97 -15.32 0.97
N ILE A 179 16.56 -14.59 1.91
CA ILE A 179 17.55 -15.10 2.86
C ILE A 179 17.10 -14.67 4.25
N ASP A 180 17.02 -15.61 5.17
CA ASP A 180 16.74 -15.33 6.57
C ASP A 180 17.83 -15.99 7.44
N ARG A 181 18.63 -15.15 8.06
CA ARG A 181 19.71 -15.51 8.99
C ARG A 181 19.45 -14.93 10.38
N SER A 182 18.21 -14.55 10.66
CA SER A 182 17.82 -14.06 11.98
C SER A 182 17.78 -15.22 13.00
N ASP A 183 18.01 -14.86 14.26
CA ASP A 183 17.95 -15.82 15.39
C ASP A 183 16.52 -16.24 15.73
N GLN A 184 15.55 -15.34 15.55
CA GLN A 184 14.13 -15.56 15.86
C GLN A 184 13.21 -14.95 14.79
N PRO A 185 12.19 -15.69 14.32
CA PRO A 185 11.32 -15.18 13.26
C PRO A 185 10.42 -14.00 13.67
N LEU A 186 9.92 -14.00 14.93
CA LEU A 186 8.92 -13.01 15.37
C LEU A 186 9.52 -11.81 16.11
N ALA A 187 10.70 -11.99 16.74
CA ALA A 187 11.36 -10.93 17.49
C ALA A 187 12.88 -11.02 17.34
N PRO A 188 13.41 -10.81 16.13
CA PRO A 188 14.83 -11.00 15.87
C PRO A 188 15.69 -10.04 16.70
N THR A 189 16.76 -10.60 17.28
CA THR A 189 17.73 -9.83 18.08
C THR A 189 19.12 -9.81 17.46
N ARG A 190 19.42 -10.76 16.55
CA ARG A 190 20.70 -10.87 15.84
C ARG A 190 20.50 -11.44 14.45
N GLY A 191 21.40 -11.09 13.55
CA GLY A 191 21.42 -11.61 12.19
C GLY A 191 20.82 -10.66 11.18
N TYR A 192 20.37 -11.18 10.05
CA TYR A 192 19.82 -10.37 8.98
C TYR A 192 18.78 -11.14 8.17
N THR A 193 17.91 -10.37 7.52
CA THR A 193 17.03 -10.84 6.46
C THR A 193 17.30 -10.07 5.18
N ALA A 194 17.15 -10.70 4.03
CA ALA A 194 17.25 -10.03 2.73
C ALA A 194 16.27 -10.67 1.75
N ARG A 195 15.67 -9.85 0.89
CA ARG A 195 14.79 -10.28 -0.20
C ARG A 195 15.09 -9.44 -1.43
N ALA A 196 15.15 -10.09 -2.59
CA ALA A 196 15.25 -9.41 -3.88
C ALA A 196 14.28 -10.02 -4.87
N GLU A 197 13.68 -9.18 -5.71
CA GLU A 197 12.68 -9.53 -6.69
C GLU A 197 12.97 -8.83 -8.01
N LEU A 198 12.88 -9.59 -9.10
CA LEU A 198 12.88 -9.07 -10.46
C LEU A 198 11.62 -9.59 -11.16
N GLU A 199 10.82 -8.68 -11.68
CA GLU A 199 9.55 -8.99 -12.32
C GLU A 199 9.51 -8.41 -13.73
N HIS A 200 9.09 -9.22 -14.68
CA HIS A 200 8.92 -8.85 -16.08
C HIS A 200 7.53 -9.21 -16.57
N ALA A 201 6.85 -8.27 -17.20
CA ALA A 201 5.57 -8.47 -17.87
C ALA A 201 5.61 -7.85 -19.28
N SER A 202 5.19 -8.59 -20.28
CA SER A 202 5.18 -8.16 -21.67
C SER A 202 4.17 -8.95 -22.49
N ALA A 203 4.10 -8.70 -23.80
CA ALA A 203 3.29 -9.49 -24.70
C ALA A 203 3.74 -10.97 -24.74
N VAL A 204 5.04 -11.25 -24.54
CA VAL A 204 5.57 -12.62 -24.49
C VAL A 204 5.03 -13.38 -23.28
N THR A 205 4.81 -12.69 -22.16
CA THR A 205 4.18 -13.28 -20.97
C THR A 205 2.65 -13.25 -21.01
N VAL A 206 2.05 -12.87 -22.13
CA VAL A 206 0.58 -12.74 -22.33
C VAL A 206 -0.02 -11.66 -21.41
N SER A 207 0.73 -10.60 -21.10
CA SER A 207 0.29 -9.48 -20.27
C SER A 207 -0.15 -8.29 -21.11
N ASP A 208 -1.27 -7.67 -20.73
CA ASP A 208 -1.73 -6.40 -21.31
C ASP A 208 -0.96 -5.22 -20.69
N TYR A 209 -0.57 -5.32 -19.42
CA TYR A 209 0.34 -4.38 -18.78
C TYR A 209 1.79 -4.80 -19.04
N ARG A 210 2.65 -3.85 -19.46
CA ARG A 210 4.03 -4.13 -19.81
C ARG A 210 4.99 -3.33 -18.95
N TYR A 211 5.87 -4.01 -18.22
CA TYR A 211 6.83 -3.36 -17.31
C TYR A 211 7.98 -4.29 -16.91
N ASN A 212 9.05 -3.67 -16.45
CA ASN A 212 10.09 -4.31 -15.65
C ASN A 212 10.07 -3.71 -14.26
N ARG A 213 10.11 -4.54 -13.21
CA ARG A 213 10.11 -4.11 -11.82
C ARG A 213 11.24 -4.82 -11.07
N ALA A 214 12.01 -4.04 -10.31
CA ALA A 214 13.02 -4.52 -9.38
C ALA A 214 12.67 -4.05 -7.96
N TYR A 215 12.87 -4.93 -7.00
CA TYR A 215 12.64 -4.64 -5.58
C TYR A 215 13.69 -5.35 -4.76
N ALA A 216 14.23 -4.65 -3.76
CA ALA A 216 15.13 -5.21 -2.78
C ALA A 216 14.78 -4.70 -1.38
N GLU A 217 14.87 -5.58 -0.40
CA GLU A 217 14.60 -5.29 1.00
C GLU A 217 15.60 -6.02 1.87
N GLY A 218 16.07 -5.37 2.94
CA GLY A 218 16.96 -5.98 3.89
C GLY A 218 16.80 -5.40 5.28
N ALA A 219 16.95 -6.25 6.30
CA ALA A 219 16.98 -5.84 7.69
C ALA A 219 18.19 -6.46 8.40
N LEU A 220 18.82 -5.69 9.27
CA LEU A 220 19.94 -6.12 10.10
C LEU A 220 19.60 -5.91 11.57
N TYR A 221 19.91 -6.92 12.39
CA TYR A 221 19.66 -6.91 13.83
C TYR A 221 20.96 -7.11 14.58
N ALA A 222 21.25 -6.23 15.52
CA ALA A 222 22.44 -6.28 16.35
C ALA A 222 22.10 -6.02 17.82
N ARG A 223 22.63 -6.84 18.72
CA ARG A 223 22.53 -6.59 20.18
C ARG A 223 23.49 -5.46 20.55
N LEU A 224 22.98 -4.46 21.28
CA LEU A 224 23.78 -3.35 21.78
C LEU A 224 23.82 -3.36 23.31
N GLY A 225 25.03 -3.38 23.86
CA GLY A 225 25.41 -3.01 25.23
C GLY A 225 24.78 -3.77 26.39
N GLY A 226 23.53 -4.09 26.39
CA GLY A 226 22.79 -4.77 27.44
C GLY A 226 22.23 -6.13 27.01
N LYS A 227 21.81 -6.95 27.98
CA LYS A 227 21.35 -8.32 27.69
C LYS A 227 20.15 -8.40 26.73
N ASN A 228 19.36 -7.33 26.55
CA ASN A 228 18.11 -7.35 25.78
C ASN A 228 17.87 -6.11 24.90
N SER A 229 18.87 -5.27 24.68
CA SER A 229 18.75 -4.13 23.77
C SER A 229 19.18 -4.53 22.36
N VAL A 230 18.43 -4.07 21.35
CA VAL A 230 18.61 -4.43 19.94
C VAL A 230 18.57 -3.17 19.10
N LEU A 231 19.58 -3.01 18.23
CA LEU A 231 19.50 -2.09 17.11
C LEU A 231 19.01 -2.86 15.89
N ALA A 232 17.91 -2.41 15.31
CA ALA A 232 17.38 -2.94 14.09
C ALA A 232 17.44 -1.86 13.02
N THR A 233 17.97 -2.21 11.84
CA THR A 233 17.99 -1.31 10.68
C THR A 233 17.28 -1.99 9.52
N HIS A 234 16.61 -1.20 8.69
CA HIS A 234 15.85 -1.69 7.57
C HIS A 234 16.04 -0.78 6.36
N LEU A 235 16.14 -1.37 5.18
CA LEU A 235 16.27 -0.68 3.90
C LEU A 235 15.36 -1.33 2.87
N ARG A 236 14.62 -0.52 2.13
CA ARG A 236 13.80 -0.92 0.96
C ARG A 236 14.17 -0.08 -0.24
N LEU A 237 14.36 -0.73 -1.36
CA LEU A 237 14.63 -0.11 -2.65
C LEU A 237 13.67 -0.69 -3.68
N GLY A 238 13.08 0.17 -4.49
CA GLY A 238 12.15 -0.24 -5.52
C GLY A 238 12.28 0.60 -6.79
N PHE A 239 12.20 -0.06 -7.93
CA PHE A 239 12.19 0.60 -9.23
C PHE A 239 11.27 -0.16 -10.18
N VAL A 240 10.41 0.56 -10.91
CA VAL A 240 9.58 -0.01 -11.97
C VAL A 240 9.60 0.91 -13.18
N ARG A 241 9.73 0.30 -14.36
CA ARG A 241 9.71 1.00 -15.65
C ARG A 241 8.63 0.39 -16.53
N PRO A 242 7.62 1.18 -16.96
CA PRO A 242 6.72 0.78 -18.02
C PRO A 242 7.51 0.53 -19.30
N LEU A 243 7.15 -0.50 -20.04
CA LEU A 243 7.70 -0.81 -21.35
C LEU A 243 6.73 -0.22 -22.40
N GLY A 244 6.88 1.06 -22.69
CA GLY A 244 6.08 1.76 -23.69
C GLY A 244 6.29 1.21 -25.12
N GLY A 245 5.40 1.58 -26.00
CA GLY A 245 5.49 1.29 -27.44
C GLY A 245 4.44 0.32 -27.92
N SER A 246 3.50 0.84 -28.64
CA SER A 246 2.48 0.26 -29.49
C SER A 246 1.06 0.75 -29.15
N ALA A 247 0.19 0.80 -30.14
CA ALA A 247 -1.18 1.32 -30.18
C ALA A 247 -2.16 0.90 -29.06
N ASN A 248 -1.72 0.20 -28.02
CA ASN A 248 -2.55 -0.17 -26.87
C ASN A 248 -2.29 0.79 -25.71
N LEU A 249 -3.27 1.59 -25.35
CA LEU A 249 -3.30 2.51 -24.20
C LEU A 249 -2.78 1.87 -22.90
N ASN A 250 -2.95 0.57 -22.72
CA ASN A 250 -2.51 -0.17 -21.54
C ASN A 250 -0.99 -0.42 -21.46
N ALA A 251 -0.26 -0.27 -22.56
CA ALA A 251 1.19 -0.50 -22.56
C ALA A 251 1.98 0.63 -21.87
N GLU A 252 1.40 1.83 -21.83
CA GLU A 252 2.00 3.01 -21.15
C GLU A 252 1.51 3.16 -19.70
N VAL A 253 0.41 2.49 -19.36
CA VAL A 253 -0.22 2.56 -18.05
C VAL A 253 0.31 1.47 -17.15
N LEU A 254 0.89 1.84 -16.02
CA LEU A 254 1.32 0.91 -15.00
C LEU A 254 0.16 0.61 -14.04
N HIS A 255 -0.18 -0.69 -13.90
CA HIS A 255 -1.20 -1.09 -12.94
C HIS A 255 -0.85 -0.60 -11.51
N PRO A 256 -1.78 0.01 -10.75
CA PRO A 256 -1.50 0.60 -9.43
C PRO A 256 -0.80 -0.37 -8.46
N ARG A 257 -1.14 -1.66 -8.47
CA ARG A 257 -0.45 -2.69 -7.65
C ARG A 257 1.04 -2.85 -7.97
N LYS A 258 1.51 -2.35 -9.09
CA LYS A 258 2.91 -2.47 -9.51
C LYS A 258 3.73 -1.23 -9.25
N ARG A 259 3.06 -0.12 -8.89
CA ARG A 259 3.70 1.09 -8.36
C ARG A 259 4.19 0.87 -6.93
N PHE A 260 5.01 1.77 -6.46
CA PHE A 260 5.46 1.81 -5.08
C PHE A 260 4.70 2.85 -4.29
N TYR A 261 4.46 2.54 -3.02
CA TYR A 261 3.79 3.38 -2.05
C TYR A 261 4.56 3.35 -0.75
N ALA A 262 4.46 4.40 0.06
CA ALA A 262 5.10 4.52 1.35
C ALA A 262 4.19 5.18 2.39
N GLY A 263 4.53 5.00 3.67
CA GLY A 263 3.75 5.40 4.83
C GLY A 263 3.00 4.21 5.43
N GLY A 264 2.77 4.25 6.72
CA GLY A 264 2.09 3.21 7.47
C GLY A 264 2.96 2.51 8.51
N SER A 265 2.38 1.56 9.22
CA SER A 265 2.98 0.87 10.36
C SER A 265 4.22 0.05 10.05
N GLN A 266 4.39 -0.36 8.78
CA GLN A 266 5.52 -1.16 8.30
C GLN A 266 6.39 -0.40 7.29
N SER A 267 6.29 0.92 7.27
CA SER A 267 6.97 1.82 6.36
C SER A 267 7.42 3.06 7.14
N VAL A 268 7.05 4.26 6.72
CA VAL A 268 7.37 5.52 7.38
C VAL A 268 6.24 5.90 8.36
N ARG A 269 6.44 5.61 9.63
CA ARG A 269 5.40 5.64 10.69
C ARG A 269 4.85 7.03 11.06
N GLY A 270 5.42 8.11 10.57
CA GLY A 270 4.82 9.44 10.71
C GLY A 270 3.66 9.71 9.75
N TYR A 271 3.41 8.81 8.80
CA TYR A 271 2.36 8.92 7.79
C TYR A 271 1.32 7.81 7.95
N GLY A 272 0.08 8.09 7.56
CA GLY A 272 -0.93 7.06 7.36
C GLY A 272 -0.55 6.12 6.21
N GLU A 273 -1.29 5.02 6.08
CA GLU A 273 -1.02 3.99 5.06
C GLU A 273 -1.04 4.59 3.66
N ASN A 274 0.04 4.38 2.90
CA ASN A 274 0.25 4.88 1.54
C ASN A 274 0.20 6.42 1.38
N GLN A 275 0.36 7.18 2.46
CA GLN A 275 0.20 8.64 2.45
C GLN A 275 1.50 9.43 2.30
N LEU A 276 2.64 8.79 2.15
CA LEU A 276 3.90 9.43 1.79
C LEU A 276 4.12 9.36 0.27
N GLY A 277 4.44 10.48 -0.36
CA GLY A 277 4.73 10.59 -1.79
C GLY A 277 3.63 11.33 -2.57
N PRO A 278 3.62 11.23 -3.90
CA PRO A 278 2.68 11.95 -4.76
C PRO A 278 1.23 11.61 -4.46
N ARG A 279 0.42 12.64 -4.25
CA ARG A 279 -0.99 12.53 -3.91
C ARG A 279 -1.81 13.55 -4.66
N ILE A 280 -3.10 13.27 -4.79
CA ILE A 280 -4.11 14.18 -5.32
C ILE A 280 -5.35 14.07 -4.43
N LEU A 281 -6.13 15.11 -4.38
CA LEU A 281 -7.35 15.16 -3.58
C LEU A 281 -8.56 14.91 -4.46
N THR A 282 -9.51 14.13 -3.96
CA THR A 282 -10.84 14.07 -4.54
C THR A 282 -11.83 14.77 -3.63
N LEU A 283 -12.74 15.54 -4.23
CA LEU A 283 -13.79 16.27 -3.54
C LEU A 283 -15.11 16.12 -4.31
N PRO A 284 -16.23 15.74 -3.68
CA PRO A 284 -17.54 15.78 -4.32
C PRO A 284 -17.93 17.19 -4.73
N ALA A 285 -18.45 17.39 -5.95
CA ALA A 285 -18.79 18.69 -6.52
C ALA A 285 -19.82 19.46 -5.66
N GLN A 286 -20.67 18.78 -4.92
CA GLN A 286 -21.64 19.40 -4.01
C GLN A 286 -21.00 20.36 -2.98
N TYR A 287 -19.76 20.14 -2.58
CA TYR A 287 -19.07 21.03 -1.66
C TYR A 287 -18.56 22.30 -2.36
N LEU A 288 -18.44 22.29 -3.70
CA LEU A 288 -17.98 23.43 -4.46
C LEU A 288 -19.08 24.46 -4.78
N VAL A 289 -20.36 24.12 -4.57
CA VAL A 289 -21.51 24.99 -4.87
C VAL A 289 -21.41 26.36 -4.18
N ASN A 290 -20.86 26.40 -2.98
CA ASN A 290 -20.69 27.63 -2.20
C ASN A 290 -19.25 28.15 -2.22
N SER A 291 -18.46 27.81 -3.24
CA SER A 291 -17.10 28.34 -3.43
C SER A 291 -17.09 29.54 -4.39
N VAL A 292 -15.93 30.15 -4.51
CA VAL A 292 -15.68 31.23 -5.44
C VAL A 292 -14.57 30.85 -6.42
N THR A 293 -14.51 31.50 -7.57
CA THR A 293 -13.39 31.37 -8.49
C THR A 293 -12.18 32.22 -8.01
N ALA A 294 -11.04 32.11 -8.65
CA ALA A 294 -9.88 32.97 -8.37
C ALA A 294 -10.18 34.46 -8.44
N SER A 295 -11.14 34.87 -9.29
CA SER A 295 -11.59 36.26 -9.43
C SER A 295 -12.65 36.71 -8.41
N GLY A 296 -13.08 35.80 -7.52
CA GLY A 296 -14.12 36.06 -6.51
C GLY A 296 -15.56 35.91 -7.02
N ALA A 297 -15.76 35.50 -8.27
CA ALA A 297 -17.09 35.21 -8.79
C ALA A 297 -17.65 33.93 -8.20
N PRO A 298 -18.99 33.75 -8.06
CA PRO A 298 -19.59 32.51 -7.63
C PRO A 298 -19.15 31.33 -8.49
N CYS A 299 -18.87 30.18 -7.86
CA CYS A 299 -18.50 28.96 -8.56
C CYS A 299 -19.74 28.29 -9.16
N ASP A 300 -19.67 27.89 -10.43
CA ASP A 300 -20.64 26.98 -11.04
C ASP A 300 -20.13 25.55 -10.94
N ALA A 301 -20.62 24.81 -9.93
CA ALA A 301 -20.24 23.42 -9.68
C ALA A 301 -21.02 22.41 -10.54
N THR A 302 -21.91 22.86 -11.44
CA THR A 302 -22.77 22.01 -12.26
C THR A 302 -22.30 21.87 -13.71
N SER A 303 -21.33 22.67 -14.11
CA SER A 303 -20.80 22.70 -15.47
C SER A 303 -19.27 22.53 -15.50
N ASP A 304 -18.68 22.57 -16.69
CA ASP A 304 -17.22 22.55 -16.88
C ASP A 304 -16.51 23.73 -16.21
N ALA A 305 -17.25 24.80 -15.90
CA ALA A 305 -16.73 25.96 -15.19
C ALA A 305 -16.31 25.62 -13.74
N VAL A 306 -16.70 24.45 -13.22
CA VAL A 306 -16.24 23.94 -11.91
C VAL A 306 -14.72 23.88 -11.81
N ARG A 307 -14.00 23.74 -12.94
CA ARG A 307 -12.53 23.76 -12.98
C ARG A 307 -11.91 25.06 -12.42
N TYR A 308 -12.63 26.15 -12.50
CA TYR A 308 -12.19 27.47 -12.01
C TYR A 308 -12.51 27.70 -10.54
N CYS A 309 -13.23 26.80 -9.90
CA CYS A 309 -13.58 26.90 -8.49
C CYS A 309 -12.35 26.78 -7.60
N ASN A 310 -12.31 27.60 -6.56
CA ASN A 310 -11.18 27.61 -5.64
C ASN A 310 -11.44 26.70 -4.43
N PRO A 311 -10.74 25.57 -4.30
CA PRO A 311 -10.96 24.63 -3.23
C PRO A 311 -10.48 25.14 -1.85
N ASN A 312 -9.81 26.30 -1.78
CA ASN A 312 -9.39 26.92 -0.52
C ASN A 312 -10.47 27.79 0.12
N PHE A 313 -11.49 28.20 -0.66
CA PHE A 313 -12.58 29.06 -0.21
C PHE A 313 -13.93 28.36 -0.37
N ILE A 314 -14.09 27.21 0.31
CA ILE A 314 -15.32 26.45 0.31
C ILE A 314 -16.03 26.68 1.64
N THR A 315 -17.34 26.94 1.57
CA THR A 315 -18.20 27.00 2.75
C THR A 315 -19.35 26.00 2.64
N ASP A 316 -19.88 25.58 3.78
CA ASP A 316 -21.11 24.81 3.84
C ASP A 316 -22.35 25.72 3.63
N SER A 317 -23.55 25.15 3.65
CA SER A 317 -24.79 25.88 3.53
C SER A 317 -25.03 26.92 4.63
N ALA A 318 -24.36 26.75 5.77
CA ALA A 318 -24.37 27.67 6.91
C ALA A 318 -23.23 28.71 6.86
N LYS A 319 -22.48 28.76 5.74
CA LYS A 319 -21.31 29.63 5.52
C LYS A 319 -20.11 29.33 6.42
N ASN A 320 -20.04 28.16 7.07
CA ASN A 320 -18.83 27.76 7.76
C ASN A 320 -17.79 27.24 6.77
N PRO A 321 -16.48 27.48 7.00
CA PRO A 321 -15.43 26.91 6.16
C PRO A 321 -15.49 25.38 6.14
N VAL A 322 -15.43 24.80 4.96
CA VAL A 322 -15.33 23.34 4.79
C VAL A 322 -13.91 22.89 5.12
N GLY A 323 -13.80 21.99 6.11
CA GLY A 323 -12.53 21.49 6.58
C GLY A 323 -11.84 20.53 5.62
N ASP A 324 -10.55 20.28 5.87
CA ASP A 324 -9.73 19.34 5.08
C ASP A 324 -10.22 17.90 5.19
N ASP A 325 -11.09 17.58 6.16
CA ASP A 325 -11.72 16.28 6.37
C ASP A 325 -12.69 15.86 5.25
N LYS A 326 -13.15 16.79 4.43
CA LYS A 326 -14.00 16.52 3.27
C LYS A 326 -13.22 16.15 2.01
N PHE A 327 -11.92 16.41 2.02
CA PHE A 327 -11.04 16.02 0.94
C PHE A 327 -10.50 14.62 1.18
N THR A 328 -10.59 13.76 0.18
CA THR A 328 -10.01 12.41 0.27
C THR A 328 -8.67 12.37 -0.46
N PRO A 329 -7.54 12.22 0.27
CA PRO A 329 -6.24 12.10 -0.37
C PRO A 329 -6.09 10.72 -1.03
N ARG A 330 -5.74 10.72 -2.31
CA ARG A 330 -5.49 9.52 -3.12
C ARG A 330 -4.01 9.43 -3.45
N ALA A 331 -3.38 8.34 -3.06
CA ALA A 331 -1.99 8.09 -3.38
C ALA A 331 -1.84 7.74 -4.86
N LEU A 332 -1.00 8.47 -5.58
CA LEU A 332 -0.64 8.16 -6.97
C LEU A 332 0.39 7.04 -7.04
N GLY A 333 1.17 6.86 -5.96
CA GLY A 333 2.35 6.02 -5.95
C GLY A 333 3.45 6.55 -6.87
N GLY A 334 4.56 5.82 -6.92
CA GLY A 334 5.72 6.18 -7.74
C GLY A 334 6.28 5.00 -8.51
N THR A 335 7.16 5.33 -9.44
CA THR A 335 7.94 4.35 -10.19
C THR A 335 9.23 3.96 -9.46
N SER A 336 9.57 4.68 -8.40
CA SER A 336 10.73 4.39 -7.56
C SER A 336 10.43 4.64 -6.09
N LEU A 337 11.13 3.87 -5.24
CA LEU A 337 11.01 3.85 -3.79
C LEU A 337 12.39 3.76 -3.16
N ILE A 338 12.61 4.57 -2.13
CA ILE A 338 13.65 4.36 -1.14
C ILE A 338 13.06 4.55 0.25
N GLU A 339 13.28 3.59 1.14
CA GLU A 339 12.91 3.69 2.55
C GLU A 339 14.06 3.16 3.40
N ALA A 340 14.31 3.82 4.51
CA ALA A 340 15.26 3.38 5.52
C ALA A 340 14.68 3.60 6.91
N SER A 341 14.97 2.69 7.83
CA SER A 341 14.56 2.81 9.22
C SER A 341 15.70 2.38 10.15
N VAL A 342 15.81 3.07 11.26
CA VAL A 342 16.68 2.71 12.38
C VAL A 342 15.84 2.69 13.63
N GLU A 343 15.82 1.55 14.32
CA GLU A 343 15.02 1.34 15.53
C GLU A 343 15.88 0.77 16.65
N TYR A 344 15.92 1.46 17.78
CA TYR A 344 16.53 0.98 19.01
C TYR A 344 15.45 0.43 19.94
N ARG A 345 15.52 -0.87 20.21
CA ARG A 345 14.60 -1.64 21.08
C ARG A 345 15.26 -1.89 22.41
N PHE A 346 14.55 -1.67 23.51
CA PHE A 346 15.06 -1.87 24.85
C PHE A 346 13.98 -2.42 25.79
N PRO A 347 14.36 -3.22 26.82
CA PRO A 347 13.40 -3.70 27.81
C PRO A 347 12.97 -2.58 28.76
N ILE A 348 11.71 -2.61 29.19
CA ILE A 348 11.21 -1.76 30.27
C ILE A 348 11.22 -2.59 31.55
N PRO A 349 12.11 -2.29 32.52
CA PRO A 349 12.36 -3.19 33.66
C PRO A 349 11.16 -3.37 34.61
N ILE A 350 10.24 -2.40 34.62
CA ILE A 350 9.13 -2.32 35.56
C ILE A 350 8.06 -3.40 35.29
N LEU A 351 7.89 -3.79 34.03
CA LEU A 351 6.86 -4.76 33.61
C LEU A 351 7.46 -5.91 32.81
N LYS A 352 7.16 -7.14 33.23
CA LYS A 352 7.54 -8.33 32.46
C LYS A 352 6.92 -8.28 31.05
N ASN A 353 7.68 -8.69 30.05
CA ASN A 353 7.26 -8.74 28.66
C ASN A 353 6.97 -7.38 28.01
N LEU A 354 7.35 -6.26 28.66
CA LEU A 354 7.20 -4.93 28.08
C LEU A 354 8.56 -4.40 27.60
N GLY A 355 8.58 -3.86 26.39
CA GLY A 355 9.73 -3.19 25.80
C GLY A 355 9.35 -1.84 25.22
N GLY A 356 10.35 -0.95 25.13
CA GLY A 356 10.26 0.31 24.42
C GLY A 356 11.01 0.26 23.10
N ALA A 357 10.66 1.16 22.19
CA ALA A 357 11.39 1.41 20.97
C ALA A 357 11.48 2.91 20.70
N LEU A 358 12.64 3.35 20.24
CA LEU A 358 12.85 4.66 19.63
C LEU A 358 13.22 4.44 18.18
N PHE A 359 12.64 5.19 17.27
CA PHE A 359 12.91 4.99 15.85
C PHE A 359 13.00 6.29 15.07
N ILE A 360 13.69 6.21 13.96
CA ILE A 360 13.73 7.22 12.91
C ILE A 360 13.49 6.50 11.60
N ASP A 361 12.37 6.82 10.94
CA ASP A 361 12.05 6.32 9.61
C ASP A 361 12.24 7.42 8.59
N GLY A 362 12.74 7.06 7.43
CA GLY A 362 12.87 7.97 6.30
C GLY A 362 12.45 7.26 5.02
N GLY A 363 11.84 7.99 4.10
CA GLY A 363 11.48 7.43 2.81
C GLY A 363 11.14 8.49 1.78
N ALA A 364 11.18 8.08 0.52
CA ALA A 364 10.73 8.85 -0.62
C ALA A 364 10.13 7.93 -1.67
N VAL A 365 9.02 8.37 -2.25
CA VAL A 365 8.33 7.71 -3.36
C VAL A 365 8.06 8.74 -4.44
N GLY A 366 8.29 8.38 -5.70
CA GLY A 366 8.01 9.27 -6.81
C GLY A 366 8.55 8.76 -8.12
N GLU A 367 8.47 9.60 -9.13
CA GLU A 367 9.20 9.40 -10.37
C GLU A 367 10.66 9.82 -10.15
N LYS A 368 11.62 9.02 -10.61
CA LYS A 368 13.07 9.33 -10.57
C LYS A 368 13.68 9.51 -9.16
N VAL A 369 13.11 8.91 -8.12
CA VAL A 369 13.75 8.84 -6.80
C VAL A 369 15.00 7.95 -6.87
N LEU A 370 14.88 6.82 -7.60
CA LEU A 370 15.99 5.96 -8.03
C LEU A 370 15.97 5.91 -9.56
N ASP A 371 17.03 6.36 -10.19
CA ASP A 371 17.25 6.19 -11.63
C ASP A 371 18.57 5.47 -11.85
N PRO A 372 18.57 4.12 -11.88
CA PRO A 372 19.80 3.34 -12.04
C PRO A 372 20.46 3.46 -13.42
N LEU A 373 19.74 4.03 -14.40
CA LEU A 373 20.20 4.18 -15.79
C LEU A 373 20.44 5.65 -16.17
N GLY A 374 20.08 6.60 -15.31
CA GLY A 374 20.23 8.04 -15.53
C GLY A 374 21.28 8.65 -14.62
N ALA A 375 21.91 9.71 -15.06
CA ALA A 375 22.93 10.42 -14.28
C ALA A 375 22.28 11.20 -13.13
N GLY A 376 22.26 10.62 -11.94
CA GLY A 376 22.03 11.38 -10.72
C GLY A 376 21.05 10.76 -9.73
N VAL A 377 21.60 10.15 -8.71
CA VAL A 377 20.93 10.04 -7.42
C VAL A 377 20.74 11.47 -6.92
N LYS A 378 19.48 11.91 -6.75
CA LYS A 378 19.17 13.17 -6.05
C LYS A 378 19.85 13.13 -4.68
N THR A 379 20.42 14.23 -4.26
CA THR A 379 21.02 14.31 -2.91
C THR A 379 19.93 13.99 -1.87
N LEU A 380 20.33 13.49 -0.70
CA LEU A 380 19.40 13.23 0.40
C LEU A 380 18.53 14.46 0.71
N ALA A 381 19.09 15.65 0.53
CA ALA A 381 18.37 16.92 0.71
C ALA A 381 17.26 17.15 -0.35
N ASP A 382 17.50 16.74 -1.61
CA ASP A 382 16.50 16.85 -2.68
C ASP A 382 15.37 15.83 -2.52
N LEU A 383 15.71 14.64 -2.02
CA LEU A 383 14.73 13.59 -1.67
C LEU A 383 13.78 14.07 -0.57
N VAL A 384 14.32 14.69 0.48
CA VAL A 384 13.52 15.18 1.62
C VAL A 384 12.68 16.42 1.25
N ARG A 385 13.15 17.26 0.33
CA ARG A 385 12.45 18.50 -0.06
C ARG A 385 11.28 18.27 -1.02
N GLY A 386 11.32 17.20 -1.81
CA GLY A 386 10.32 16.99 -2.88
C GLY A 386 9.24 15.96 -2.54
N THR A 387 9.66 14.72 -2.33
CA THR A 387 8.74 13.57 -2.23
C THR A 387 9.06 12.67 -1.03
N GLY A 388 9.99 13.08 -0.19
CA GLY A 388 10.47 12.32 0.94
C GLY A 388 10.19 12.97 2.29
N ALA A 389 10.32 12.18 3.35
CA ALA A 389 10.21 12.63 4.71
C ALA A 389 11.11 11.82 5.64
N ILE A 390 11.45 12.43 6.78
CA ILE A 390 12.10 11.77 7.91
C ILE A 390 11.19 11.96 9.11
N THR A 391 10.81 10.86 9.76
CA THR A 391 9.85 10.85 10.87
C THR A 391 10.45 10.15 12.08
N PRO A 392 10.77 10.88 13.15
CA PRO A 392 11.13 10.30 14.43
C PRO A 392 9.88 9.79 15.15
N GLY A 393 10.07 8.82 16.04
CA GLY A 393 8.97 8.30 16.82
C GLY A 393 9.43 7.39 17.96
N PHE A 394 8.44 6.97 18.74
CA PHE A 394 8.63 6.03 19.82
C PHE A 394 7.47 5.05 19.90
N GLY A 395 7.68 3.92 20.53
CA GLY A 395 6.64 2.91 20.65
C GLY A 395 6.85 1.98 21.83
N VAL A 396 5.80 1.24 22.12
CA VAL A 396 5.76 0.22 23.17
C VAL A 396 5.52 -1.15 22.52
N ARG A 397 6.18 -2.17 23.04
CA ARG A 397 6.15 -3.57 22.59
C ARG A 397 5.71 -4.44 23.75
N TYR A 398 4.60 -5.15 23.62
CA TYR A 398 4.22 -6.20 24.54
C TYR A 398 4.49 -7.58 23.89
N TYR A 399 5.42 -8.33 24.46
CA TYR A 399 5.83 -9.64 23.92
C TYR A 399 4.86 -10.72 24.40
N SER A 400 3.94 -11.10 23.53
CA SER A 400 2.97 -12.17 23.75
C SER A 400 3.43 -13.50 23.13
N SER A 401 2.72 -14.59 23.44
CA SER A 401 2.97 -15.90 22.84
C SER A 401 2.71 -15.97 21.31
N VAL A 402 1.92 -15.06 20.80
CA VAL A 402 1.59 -14.95 19.36
C VAL A 402 2.46 -13.92 18.62
N GLY A 403 3.42 -13.32 19.33
CA GLY A 403 4.30 -12.27 18.79
C GLY A 403 4.14 -10.95 19.54
N PRO A 404 5.00 -9.97 19.24
CA PRO A 404 4.94 -8.66 19.86
C PRO A 404 3.72 -7.88 19.37
N ILE A 405 2.91 -7.39 20.32
CA ILE A 405 1.89 -6.39 20.07
C ILE A 405 2.57 -5.01 20.16
N ARG A 406 2.38 -4.20 19.16
CA ARG A 406 3.12 -2.98 18.93
C ARG A 406 2.20 -1.76 18.86
N VAL A 407 2.53 -0.76 19.64
CA VAL A 407 1.89 0.58 19.62
C VAL A 407 2.98 1.59 19.32
N ASP A 408 2.94 2.20 18.15
CA ASP A 408 3.92 3.18 17.68
C ASP A 408 3.28 4.56 17.52
N LEU A 409 3.98 5.60 17.94
CA LEU A 409 3.67 7.00 17.69
C LEU A 409 4.78 7.60 16.83
N GLY A 410 4.47 7.88 15.57
CA GLY A 410 5.37 8.55 14.64
C GLY A 410 5.03 10.03 14.51
N PHE A 411 6.03 10.90 14.61
CA PHE A 411 5.88 12.34 14.43
C PHE A 411 6.07 12.71 12.95
N ASN A 412 5.10 13.42 12.38
CA ASN A 412 5.16 13.94 11.02
C ASN A 412 5.62 15.41 11.02
N PRO A 413 6.83 15.73 10.54
CA PRO A 413 7.33 17.09 10.47
C PRO A 413 6.80 17.86 9.24
N SER A 414 6.08 17.20 8.31
CA SER A 414 5.64 17.84 7.06
C SER A 414 4.68 19.01 7.33
N ARG A 415 4.73 19.96 6.40
CA ARG A 415 3.86 21.14 6.39
C ARG A 415 2.70 20.89 5.43
N ALA A 416 1.76 21.84 5.40
CA ALA A 416 0.73 21.85 4.39
C ALA A 416 1.34 21.89 2.97
N GLU A 417 0.78 21.09 2.08
CA GLU A 417 1.20 20.94 0.68
C GLU A 417 0.11 21.47 -0.23
N ASP A 418 0.49 21.97 -1.41
CA ASP A 418 -0.47 22.35 -2.44
C ASP A 418 -0.72 21.12 -3.32
N LEU A 419 -1.90 20.51 -3.14
CA LEU A 419 -2.30 19.30 -3.85
C LEU A 419 -3.37 19.61 -4.91
N ALA A 420 -3.22 19.03 -6.09
CA ALA A 420 -4.24 19.09 -7.13
C ALA A 420 -5.55 18.46 -6.63
N VAL A 421 -6.68 19.02 -7.07
CA VAL A 421 -8.01 18.52 -6.71
C VAL A 421 -8.74 18.06 -7.94
N VAL A 422 -9.42 16.93 -7.82
CA VAL A 422 -10.29 16.38 -8.85
C VAL A 422 -11.71 16.25 -8.30
N THR A 423 -12.68 16.66 -9.08
CA THR A 423 -14.11 16.53 -8.75
C THR A 423 -14.86 15.76 -9.83
N GLU A 424 -16.04 15.26 -9.50
CA GLU A 424 -16.95 14.59 -10.42
C GLU A 424 -18.24 15.39 -10.51
N VAL A 425 -18.64 15.74 -11.73
CA VAL A 425 -19.91 16.42 -12.01
C VAL A 425 -20.82 15.53 -12.84
N ILE A 426 -22.14 15.71 -12.69
CA ILE A 426 -23.14 15.05 -13.52
C ILE A 426 -23.59 16.03 -14.58
N LYS A 427 -23.23 15.77 -15.84
CA LYS A 427 -23.59 16.57 -16.99
C LYS A 427 -24.38 15.75 -17.98
N ASN A 428 -25.59 16.18 -18.32
CA ASN A 428 -26.47 15.45 -19.24
C ASN A 428 -26.68 13.96 -18.85
N GLY A 429 -26.76 13.68 -17.53
CA GLY A 429 -26.91 12.32 -17.02
C GLY A 429 -25.63 11.46 -17.08
N ARG A 430 -24.50 12.03 -17.53
CA ARG A 430 -23.19 11.37 -17.54
C ARG A 430 -22.30 11.99 -16.48
N ARG A 431 -21.49 11.14 -15.86
CA ARG A 431 -20.47 11.57 -14.90
C ARG A 431 -19.22 11.98 -15.66
N GLU A 432 -18.79 13.21 -15.47
CA GLU A 432 -17.53 13.78 -16.02
C GLU A 432 -16.60 14.11 -14.87
N ILE A 433 -15.31 13.85 -15.08
CA ILE A 433 -14.28 14.08 -14.10
C ILE A 433 -13.49 15.29 -14.50
N ILE A 434 -13.46 16.28 -13.62
CA ILE A 434 -12.87 17.58 -13.91
C ILE A 434 -11.80 17.89 -12.88
N PRO A 435 -10.53 18.06 -13.30
CA PRO A 435 -9.49 18.60 -12.42
C PRO A 435 -9.71 20.10 -12.23
N LEU A 436 -9.53 20.59 -11.00
CA LEU A 436 -9.56 22.00 -10.69
C LEU A 436 -8.24 22.64 -11.08
N ASP A 437 -8.29 23.88 -11.61
CA ASP A 437 -7.09 24.63 -12.00
C ASP A 437 -6.31 25.16 -10.78
N ILE A 438 -7.00 25.29 -9.64
CA ILE A 438 -6.41 25.82 -8.40
C ILE A 438 -6.15 24.66 -7.43
N PRO A 439 -4.90 24.46 -6.99
CA PRO A 439 -4.60 23.46 -5.99
C PRO A 439 -5.16 23.83 -4.61
N LYS A 440 -5.43 22.83 -3.79
CA LYS A 440 -5.79 22.98 -2.38
C LYS A 440 -4.55 22.98 -1.51
N ARG A 441 -4.43 23.99 -0.67
CA ARG A 441 -3.49 23.97 0.44
C ARG A 441 -3.98 22.98 1.50
N TYR A 442 -3.45 21.77 1.47
CA TYR A 442 -3.94 20.63 2.26
C TYR A 442 -2.97 20.27 3.37
N SER A 443 -3.50 20.02 4.56
CA SER A 443 -2.76 19.46 5.66
C SER A 443 -3.39 18.14 6.11
N ALA A 444 -2.70 17.04 5.91
CA ALA A 444 -3.16 15.73 6.39
C ALA A 444 -3.37 15.68 7.92
N MET A 445 -2.78 16.62 8.65
CA MET A 445 -2.83 16.73 10.10
C MET A 445 -3.82 17.80 10.61
N GLY A 446 -4.63 18.38 9.70
CA GLY A 446 -5.53 19.49 10.01
C GLY A 446 -4.80 20.83 10.10
N SER A 447 -5.55 21.91 9.99
CA SER A 447 -5.04 23.30 10.03
C SER A 447 -5.01 23.92 11.43
N GLY A 448 -5.17 23.12 12.50
CA GLY A 448 -5.22 23.61 13.88
C GLY A 448 -3.88 24.21 14.33
N GLY A 449 -3.92 25.41 14.92
CA GLY A 449 -2.79 26.02 15.60
C GLY A 449 -2.67 25.58 17.08
N GLY A 450 -1.56 25.95 17.74
CA GLY A 450 -1.33 25.67 19.14
C GLY A 450 -1.06 24.20 19.50
N VAL A 451 -1.37 23.80 20.73
CA VAL A 451 -1.11 22.44 21.25
C VAL A 451 -1.88 21.38 20.46
N GLY A 452 -3.12 21.66 20.04
CA GLY A 452 -3.92 20.75 19.23
C GLY A 452 -3.27 20.47 17.87
N GLY A 453 -2.77 21.50 17.17
CA GLY A 453 -2.06 21.33 15.90
C GLY A 453 -0.73 20.57 16.05
N PHE A 454 -0.08 20.66 17.21
CA PHE A 454 1.11 19.86 17.49
C PHE A 454 0.75 18.38 17.71
N LEU A 455 -0.27 18.09 18.49
CA LEU A 455 -0.70 16.72 18.78
C LEU A 455 -1.22 16.01 17.52
N ASN A 456 -1.87 16.74 16.63
CA ASN A 456 -2.32 16.20 15.32
C ASN A 456 -1.18 15.71 14.43
N ARG A 457 0.07 16.10 14.70
CA ARG A 457 1.25 15.61 13.96
C ARG A 457 1.67 14.20 14.33
N PHE A 458 1.10 13.62 15.37
CA PHE A 458 1.39 12.25 15.74
C PHE A 458 0.43 11.29 15.05
N THR A 459 1.01 10.26 14.42
CA THR A 459 0.26 9.16 13.84
C THR A 459 0.42 7.93 14.72
N LEU A 460 -0.71 7.39 15.19
CA LEU A 460 -0.75 6.19 16.01
C LEU A 460 -0.89 4.97 15.10
N HIS A 461 -0.02 3.99 15.32
CA HIS A 461 -0.09 2.68 14.67
C HIS A 461 -0.21 1.56 15.70
N LEU A 462 -1.16 0.65 15.48
CA LEU A 462 -1.32 -0.58 16.25
C LEU A 462 -1.08 -1.77 15.31
N SER A 463 -0.23 -2.69 15.70
CA SER A 463 0.04 -3.89 14.88
C SER A 463 0.56 -5.05 15.73
N ILE A 464 0.44 -6.27 15.18
CA ILE A 464 1.02 -7.48 15.74
C ILE A 464 2.20 -7.89 14.86
N GLY A 465 3.34 -8.21 15.46
CA GLY A 465 4.59 -8.50 14.77
C GLY A 465 5.59 -7.35 14.81
N GLN A 466 6.77 -7.54 14.22
CA GLN A 466 7.78 -6.49 14.08
C GLN A 466 7.47 -5.57 12.88
N ALA A 467 8.12 -4.42 12.82
CA ALA A 467 7.97 -3.49 11.70
C ALA A 467 8.57 -4.08 10.40
N TYR A 468 9.55 -4.98 10.52
CA TYR A 468 10.28 -5.63 9.45
C TYR A 468 11.02 -6.86 9.99
#